data_7a2adcf20d0b11e02aa0d046707fc9a4
#
_entry.id   7a2adcf20d0b11e02aa0d046707fc9a4
#
_cell.length_a   1.000
_cell.length_b   1.000
_cell.length_c   1.000
_cell.angle_alpha   90.00
_cell.angle_beta   90.00
_cell.angle_gamma   90.00
#
_symmetry.space_group_name_H-M   'P 1'
#
loop_
_entity.id
_entity.type
_entity.pdbx_description
1 polymer ?
#
loop_
_entity_poly.entity_id
_entity_poly.type
_entity_poly.pdbx_seq_one_letter_code
_entity_poly.pdbx_strand_id
1 'polypeptide(L)'
;VVTVIVMVVSRLLSVRRRNALMRYVQSATDAEGISVHAGSPFPMAVIRLPEGEIIWGNDGFYAITGLSDSTQYQTLDAVVPGFTTGWLREGRSELPGDQLIGARRYRIYGNYVRSEDDETTVRLATIFFVDMTEMFNVRDEFLRTRPITAVILIDNYDELMSNLPDSTISKLDAQINEAVSGWVTGLHALCRKMERNRYLLL
;
A
#
# COMPACT_ATOMS: atom_id res chain seq x y z
N VAL A 1 -25.61 17.60 39.85
CA VAL A 1 -24.42 18.40 40.22
C VAL A 1 -23.19 17.51 40.31
N VAL A 2 -23.21 16.36 40.99
CA VAL A 2 -22.07 15.45 41.17
C VAL A 2 -21.56 14.90 39.82
N THR A 3 -22.45 14.51 38.92
CA THR A 3 -22.10 14.00 37.60
C THR A 3 -21.37 15.04 36.71
N VAL A 4 -21.77 16.31 36.80
CA VAL A 4 -21.12 17.40 36.06
C VAL A 4 -19.72 17.67 36.62
N ILE A 5 -19.55 17.64 37.94
CA ILE A 5 -18.24 17.82 38.57
C ILE A 5 -17.30 16.69 38.21
N VAL A 6 -17.74 15.44 38.23
CA VAL A 6 -16.94 14.27 37.80
C VAL A 6 -16.53 14.40 36.33
N MET A 7 -17.44 14.85 35.48
CA MET A 7 -17.15 15.04 34.04
C MET A 7 -16.13 16.17 33.79
N VAL A 8 -16.24 17.27 34.52
CA VAL A 8 -15.30 18.40 34.43
C VAL A 8 -13.93 18.01 35.00
N VAL A 9 -13.87 17.33 36.13
CA VAL A 9 -12.61 16.85 36.71
C VAL A 9 -11.96 15.82 35.84
N SER A 10 -12.71 14.87 35.24
CA SER A 10 -12.21 13.91 34.29
C SER A 10 -11.63 14.60 33.05
N ARG A 11 -12.29 15.62 32.49
CA ARG A 11 -11.78 16.42 31.39
C ARG A 11 -10.49 17.18 31.73
N LEU A 12 -10.44 17.81 32.89
CA LEU A 12 -9.25 18.53 33.34
C LEU A 12 -8.06 17.60 33.57
N LEU A 13 -8.28 16.41 34.12
CA LEU A 13 -7.24 15.41 34.32
C LEU A 13 -6.73 14.85 32.94
N SER A 14 -7.63 14.64 31.99
CA SER A 14 -7.25 14.16 30.66
C SER A 14 -6.45 15.21 29.89
N VAL A 15 -6.83 16.49 29.95
CA VAL A 15 -6.07 17.60 29.36
C VAL A 15 -4.69 17.76 30.00
N ARG A 16 -4.59 17.64 31.33
CA ARG A 16 -3.29 17.68 32.02
C ARG A 16 -2.37 16.51 31.64
N ARG A 17 -2.92 15.30 31.52
CA ARG A 17 -2.16 14.12 31.06
C ARG A 17 -1.69 14.28 29.61
N ARG A 18 -2.54 14.81 28.73
CA ARG A 18 -2.19 15.10 27.34
C ARG A 18 -1.05 16.12 27.23
N ASN A 19 -1.15 17.23 27.99
CA ASN A 19 -0.11 18.26 27.96
C ASN A 19 1.21 17.80 28.59
N ALA A 20 1.18 16.86 29.53
CA ALA A 20 2.38 16.24 30.07
C ALA A 20 3.02 15.28 29.04
N LEU A 21 2.20 14.46 28.36
CA LEU A 21 2.64 13.58 27.28
C LEU A 21 3.15 14.37 26.07
N MET A 22 2.50 15.48 25.70
CA MET A 22 2.98 16.37 24.62
C MET A 22 4.34 16.99 24.95
N ARG A 23 4.54 17.45 26.17
CA ARG A 23 5.85 17.94 26.61
C ARG A 23 6.90 16.83 26.61
N TYR A 24 6.52 15.63 26.96
CA TYR A 24 7.39 14.46 26.92
C TYR A 24 7.77 14.06 25.47
N VAL A 25 6.79 14.03 24.55
CA VAL A 25 7.04 13.79 23.13
C VAL A 25 7.95 14.86 22.54
N GLN A 26 7.73 16.13 22.87
CA GLN A 26 8.61 17.23 22.45
C GLN A 26 10.03 17.10 23.00
N SER A 27 10.16 16.80 24.31
CA SER A 27 11.50 16.66 24.92
C SER A 27 12.26 15.42 24.46
N ALA A 28 11.59 14.29 24.25
CA ALA A 28 12.20 13.09 23.70
C ALA A 28 12.64 13.26 22.25
N THR A 29 11.91 14.06 21.49
CA THR A 29 12.23 14.37 20.08
C THR A 29 13.37 15.37 19.98
N ASP A 30 13.43 16.36 20.88
CA ASP A 30 14.53 17.35 20.93
C ASP A 30 15.84 16.69 21.36
N ALA A 31 15.81 15.67 22.22
CA ALA A 31 17.01 14.97 22.69
C ALA A 31 17.67 14.11 21.59
N GLU A 32 16.90 13.63 20.61
CA GLU A 32 17.42 12.81 19.49
C GLU A 32 17.66 13.62 18.21
N GLY A 33 17.47 14.95 18.22
CA GLY A 33 17.68 15.81 17.05
C GLY A 33 16.65 15.62 15.93
N ILE A 34 15.61 14.84 16.16
CA ILE A 34 14.47 14.69 15.26
C ILE A 34 13.38 15.63 15.75
N SER A 35 13.45 16.89 15.35
CA SER A 35 12.33 17.79 15.63
C SER A 35 11.09 17.25 14.91
N VAL A 36 10.11 16.79 15.68
CA VAL A 36 8.76 16.48 15.19
C VAL A 36 8.13 17.79 14.77
N HIS A 37 8.44 18.24 13.55
CA HIS A 37 7.95 19.50 13.06
C HIS A 37 6.48 19.37 12.68
N ALA A 38 5.66 20.27 13.21
CA ALA A 38 4.34 20.53 12.65
C ALA A 38 4.38 20.76 11.13
N GLY A 39 5.55 21.10 10.59
CA GLY A 39 5.83 21.28 9.17
C GLY A 39 6.42 20.07 8.45
N SER A 40 6.37 18.86 9.00
CA SER A 40 6.76 17.66 8.24
C SER A 40 5.93 17.55 6.95
N PRO A 41 6.56 17.33 5.78
CA PRO A 41 5.84 17.15 4.52
C PRO A 41 5.04 15.84 4.49
N PHE A 42 5.31 14.93 5.43
CA PHE A 42 4.62 13.66 5.53
C PHE A 42 3.56 13.72 6.62
N PRO A 43 2.35 13.19 6.36
CA PRO A 43 1.38 12.92 7.41
C PRO A 43 1.98 12.01 8.47
N MET A 44 1.86 12.39 9.75
CA MET A 44 2.42 11.60 10.84
C MET A 44 1.57 11.68 12.10
N ALA A 45 1.61 10.60 12.88
CA ALA A 45 0.95 10.49 14.16
C ALA A 45 1.88 9.87 15.21
N VAL A 46 1.65 10.20 16.47
CA VAL A 46 2.24 9.53 17.63
C VAL A 46 1.16 8.71 18.29
N ILE A 47 1.43 7.43 18.48
CA ILE A 47 0.48 6.49 19.10
C ILE A 47 1.07 5.90 20.37
N ARG A 48 0.17 5.52 21.30
CA ARG A 48 0.51 4.76 22.49
C ARG A 48 0.37 3.25 22.22
N LEU A 49 1.36 2.49 22.61
CA LEU A 49 1.35 1.06 22.54
C LEU A 49 0.91 0.43 23.87
N PRO A 50 0.28 -0.74 23.85
CA PRO A 50 0.03 -1.60 22.69
C PRO A 50 -1.25 -1.30 21.92
N GLU A 51 -2.18 -0.50 22.45
CA GLU A 51 -3.54 -0.31 21.92
C GLU A 51 -3.57 0.47 20.61
N GLY A 52 -2.53 1.26 20.31
CA GLY A 52 -2.48 2.12 19.14
C GLY A 52 -3.30 3.40 19.28
N GLU A 53 -3.52 3.86 20.52
CA GLU A 53 -4.23 5.10 20.81
C GLU A 53 -3.49 6.32 20.26
N ILE A 54 -4.17 7.15 19.49
CA ILE A 54 -3.60 8.36 18.89
C ILE A 54 -3.40 9.42 19.96
N ILE A 55 -2.15 9.78 20.22
CA ILE A 55 -1.78 10.82 21.18
C ILE A 55 -1.66 12.17 20.51
N TRP A 56 -1.12 12.18 19.28
CA TRP A 56 -0.90 13.38 18.50
C TRP A 56 -0.84 13.07 17.01
N GLY A 57 -1.17 14.04 16.17
CA GLY A 57 -0.98 14.02 14.74
C GLY A 57 -0.65 15.40 14.22
N ASN A 58 0.04 15.50 13.09
CA ASN A 58 0.23 16.76 12.40
C ASN A 58 -0.96 17.08 11.48
N ASP A 59 -1.00 18.29 10.92
CA ASP A 59 -2.07 18.74 10.01
C ASP A 59 -2.27 17.79 8.84
N GLY A 60 -1.17 17.24 8.30
CA GLY A 60 -1.20 16.25 7.22
C GLY A 60 -1.94 14.97 7.62
N PHE A 61 -1.72 14.47 8.83
CA PHE A 61 -2.42 13.30 9.34
C PHE A 61 -3.93 13.57 9.49
N TYR A 62 -4.30 14.71 10.06
CA TYR A 62 -5.70 15.08 10.20
C TYR A 62 -6.38 15.29 8.85
N ALA A 63 -5.65 15.84 7.87
CA ALA A 63 -6.18 16.04 6.51
C ALA A 63 -6.48 14.71 5.79
N ILE A 64 -5.64 13.68 5.93
CA ILE A 64 -5.85 12.39 5.26
C ILE A 64 -6.87 11.51 5.97
N THR A 65 -7.00 11.64 7.28
CA THR A 65 -7.88 10.80 8.11
C THR A 65 -9.26 11.39 8.34
N GLY A 66 -9.41 12.71 8.10
CA GLY A 66 -10.64 13.43 8.41
C GLY A 66 -10.91 13.61 9.91
N LEU A 67 -9.94 13.25 10.74
CA LEU A 67 -10.05 13.46 12.20
C LEU A 67 -9.84 14.93 12.54
N SER A 68 -10.37 15.34 13.69
CA SER A 68 -10.07 16.63 14.29
C SER A 68 -9.24 16.44 15.57
N ASP A 69 -8.45 17.43 15.94
CA ASP A 69 -7.65 17.42 17.17
C ASP A 69 -8.50 17.22 18.47
N SER A 70 -9.81 17.45 18.36
CA SER A 70 -10.78 17.23 19.46
C SER A 70 -11.24 15.78 19.61
N THR A 71 -10.84 14.86 18.71
CA THR A 71 -11.27 13.46 18.72
C THR A 71 -10.46 12.70 19.77
N GLN A 72 -11.06 12.55 20.97
CA GLN A 72 -10.42 11.91 22.11
C GLN A 72 -10.51 10.38 22.01
N TYR A 73 -9.40 9.68 22.32
CA TYR A 73 -9.32 8.22 22.51
C TYR A 73 -9.59 7.36 21.28
N GLN A 74 -9.33 7.86 20.08
CA GLN A 74 -9.38 6.99 18.92
C GLN A 74 -8.08 6.19 18.77
N THR A 75 -8.24 4.94 18.44
CA THR A 75 -7.13 4.05 18.05
C THR A 75 -6.88 4.17 16.56
N LEU A 76 -5.65 3.93 16.14
CA LEU A 76 -5.28 4.09 14.73
C LEU A 76 -5.98 3.07 13.81
N ASP A 77 -6.36 1.91 14.33
CA ASP A 77 -7.14 0.90 13.58
C ASP A 77 -8.57 1.34 13.25
N ALA A 78 -9.15 2.26 14.06
CA ALA A 78 -10.45 2.85 13.75
C ALA A 78 -10.41 3.75 12.49
N VAL A 79 -9.24 4.28 12.16
CA VAL A 79 -9.03 5.22 11.04
C VAL A 79 -8.36 4.54 9.85
N VAL A 80 -7.47 3.58 10.13
CA VAL A 80 -6.73 2.79 9.15
C VAL A 80 -7.16 1.34 9.32
N PRO A 81 -8.17 0.87 8.58
CA PRO A 81 -8.68 -0.48 8.71
C PRO A 81 -7.59 -1.54 8.54
N GLY A 82 -7.49 -2.44 9.51
CA GLY A 82 -6.46 -3.50 9.51
C GLY A 82 -5.09 -3.07 10.04
N PHE A 83 -4.96 -1.85 10.57
CA PHE A 83 -3.76 -1.46 11.28
C PHE A 83 -3.61 -2.28 12.56
N THR A 84 -2.43 -2.80 12.80
CA THR A 84 -2.06 -3.51 14.03
C THR A 84 -0.74 -2.97 14.54
N THR A 85 -0.48 -3.09 15.83
CA THR A 85 0.79 -2.64 16.43
C THR A 85 1.84 -3.76 16.52
N GLY A 86 1.48 -4.99 16.12
CA GLY A 86 2.33 -6.17 16.27
C GLY A 86 3.67 -6.04 15.56
N TRP A 87 3.69 -5.52 14.33
CA TRP A 87 4.90 -5.34 13.53
C TRP A 87 5.94 -4.41 14.17
N LEU A 88 5.48 -3.36 14.89
CA LEU A 88 6.36 -2.48 15.66
C LEU A 88 7.04 -3.24 16.81
N ARG A 89 6.30 -4.12 17.47
CA ARG A 89 6.83 -4.95 18.56
C ARG A 89 7.83 -5.98 18.08
N GLU A 90 7.67 -6.44 16.84
CA GLU A 90 8.61 -7.34 16.15
C GLU A 90 9.87 -6.62 15.64
N GLY A 91 9.96 -5.29 15.85
CA GLY A 91 11.11 -4.49 15.41
C GLY A 91 11.10 -4.16 13.91
N ARG A 92 9.97 -4.32 13.24
CA ARG A 92 9.82 -3.90 11.84
C ARG A 92 9.58 -2.40 11.78
N SER A 93 10.15 -1.75 10.77
CA SER A 93 9.96 -0.32 10.50
C SER A 93 8.84 0.00 9.51
N GLU A 94 8.22 -1.03 8.91
CA GLU A 94 7.18 -0.90 7.89
C GLU A 94 6.02 -1.85 8.18
N LEU A 95 4.79 -1.33 8.06
CA LEU A 95 3.58 -2.15 8.14
C LEU A 95 3.48 -3.04 6.88
N PRO A 96 3.28 -4.35 7.03
CA PRO A 96 3.09 -5.23 5.88
C PRO A 96 1.88 -4.84 5.04
N GLY A 97 2.11 -4.58 3.76
CA GLY A 97 1.08 -4.20 2.79
C GLY A 97 0.72 -2.71 2.82
N ASP A 98 0.19 -2.25 1.69
CA ASP A 98 -0.23 -0.86 1.54
C ASP A 98 -1.65 -0.69 2.11
N GLN A 99 -1.92 0.47 2.69
CA GLN A 99 -3.20 0.79 3.30
C GLN A 99 -3.99 1.78 2.46
N LEU A 100 -5.29 1.54 2.31
CA LEU A 100 -6.19 2.45 1.61
C LEU A 100 -6.83 3.38 2.64
N ILE A 101 -6.58 4.68 2.51
CA ILE A 101 -7.19 5.73 3.34
C ILE A 101 -7.95 6.67 2.38
N GLY A 102 -9.27 6.63 2.44
CA GLY A 102 -10.10 7.27 1.42
C GLY A 102 -9.85 6.66 0.03
N ALA A 103 -9.50 7.48 -0.95
CA ALA A 103 -9.19 7.06 -2.32
C ALA A 103 -7.68 6.89 -2.59
N ARG A 104 -6.83 7.04 -1.58
CA ARG A 104 -5.38 7.05 -1.72
C ARG A 104 -4.74 5.85 -1.06
N ARG A 105 -3.63 5.38 -1.64
CA ARG A 105 -2.81 4.29 -1.10
C ARG A 105 -1.62 4.84 -0.34
N TYR A 106 -1.49 4.40 0.91
CA TYR A 106 -0.40 4.80 1.77
C TYR A 106 0.44 3.60 2.17
N ARG A 107 1.75 3.80 2.19
CA ARG A 107 2.69 2.92 2.86
C ARG A 107 2.97 3.51 4.23
N ILE A 108 2.89 2.67 5.26
CA ILE A 108 2.98 3.10 6.65
C ILE A 108 4.30 2.64 7.22
N TYR A 109 5.05 3.60 7.73
CA TYR A 109 6.30 3.37 8.45
C TYR A 109 6.13 3.74 9.91
N GLY A 110 6.88 3.07 10.78
CA GLY A 110 6.83 3.36 12.19
C GLY A 110 8.18 3.24 12.86
N ASN A 111 8.40 4.11 13.82
CA ASN A 111 9.57 4.08 14.66
C ASN A 111 9.15 3.99 16.13
N TYR A 112 9.80 3.09 16.84
CA TYR A 112 9.54 2.84 18.25
C TYR A 112 10.41 3.76 19.10
N VAL A 113 9.78 4.60 19.91
CA VAL A 113 10.48 5.47 20.85
C VAL A 113 10.60 4.74 22.20
N ARG A 114 11.81 4.33 22.57
CA ARG A 114 12.07 3.83 23.92
C ARG A 114 12.29 5.02 24.85
N SER A 115 11.48 5.10 25.91
CA SER A 115 11.79 5.96 27.04
C SER A 115 12.73 5.23 27.98
N GLU A 116 13.87 5.85 28.32
CA GLU A 116 14.82 5.34 29.30
C GLU A 116 14.44 5.65 30.76
N ASP A 117 13.39 6.45 31.00
CA ASP A 117 12.99 6.84 32.34
C ASP A 117 11.99 5.86 32.96
N ASP A 118 12.35 5.48 34.15
CA ASP A 118 11.93 4.43 35.05
C ASP A 118 10.45 4.52 35.52
N GLU A 119 9.84 3.37 35.78
CA GLU A 119 8.61 3.05 36.53
C GLU A 119 7.23 3.30 35.89
N THR A 120 7.05 4.14 34.88
CA THR A 120 5.80 4.18 34.09
C THR A 120 6.11 4.15 32.60
N THR A 121 6.44 2.99 32.09
CA THR A 121 6.90 2.81 30.70
C THR A 121 5.76 3.04 29.72
N VAL A 122 5.43 4.28 29.44
CA VAL A 122 4.54 4.63 28.34
C VAL A 122 5.33 4.40 27.04
N ARG A 123 4.96 3.34 26.34
CA ARG A 123 5.58 2.99 25.06
C ARG A 123 4.92 3.81 23.95
N LEU A 124 5.68 4.67 23.30
CA LEU A 124 5.22 5.48 22.17
C LEU A 124 5.83 5.00 20.86
N ALA A 125 5.10 5.17 19.76
CA ALA A 125 5.62 4.97 18.43
C ALA A 125 5.20 6.15 17.54
N THR A 126 6.11 6.57 16.67
CA THR A 126 5.83 7.56 15.62
C THR A 126 5.50 6.82 14.35
N ILE A 127 4.39 7.18 13.71
CA ILE A 127 3.87 6.56 12.49
C ILE A 127 3.89 7.60 11.37
N PHE A 128 4.42 7.22 10.22
CA PHE A 128 4.51 8.05 9.02
C PHE A 128 3.69 7.43 7.89
N PHE A 129 3.01 8.27 7.13
CA PHE A 129 2.20 7.86 5.99
C PHE A 129 2.80 8.42 4.71
N VAL A 130 3.24 7.55 3.83
CA VAL A 130 3.81 7.91 2.53
C VAL A 130 2.78 7.61 1.45
N ASP A 131 2.33 8.65 0.76
CA ASP A 131 1.38 8.51 -0.35
C ASP A 131 2.07 7.82 -1.54
N MET A 132 1.58 6.64 -1.88
CA MET A 132 2.09 5.81 -2.97
C MET A 132 1.14 5.75 -4.16
N THR A 133 0.06 6.52 -4.13
CA THR A 133 -1.05 6.45 -5.11
C THR A 133 -0.54 6.63 -6.53
N GLU A 134 0.27 7.65 -6.79
CA GLU A 134 0.79 7.93 -8.13
C GLU A 134 1.69 6.80 -8.63
N MET A 135 2.58 6.30 -7.77
CA MET A 135 3.46 5.19 -8.13
C MET A 135 2.67 3.93 -8.51
N PHE A 136 1.62 3.61 -7.77
CA PHE A 136 0.75 2.47 -8.10
C PHE A 136 -0.02 2.70 -9.39
N ASN A 137 -0.55 3.90 -9.62
CA ASN A 137 -1.25 4.23 -10.85
C ASN A 137 -0.34 4.08 -12.07
N VAL A 138 0.87 4.63 -12.02
CA VAL A 138 1.87 4.49 -13.09
C VAL A 138 2.24 3.03 -13.32
N ARG A 139 2.44 2.25 -12.26
CA ARG A 139 2.74 0.83 -12.37
C ARG A 139 1.59 0.05 -13.00
N ASP A 140 0.37 0.29 -12.55
CA ASP A 140 -0.82 -0.41 -13.06
C ASP A 140 -1.09 -0.03 -14.52
N GLU A 141 -0.88 1.22 -14.91
CA GLU A 141 -0.93 1.66 -16.30
C GLU A 141 0.14 0.99 -17.15
N PHE A 142 1.40 0.96 -16.67
CA PHE A 142 2.48 0.26 -17.36
C PHE A 142 2.17 -1.24 -17.56
N LEU A 143 1.66 -1.91 -16.52
CA LEU A 143 1.29 -3.32 -16.62
C LEU A 143 0.14 -3.56 -17.60
N ARG A 144 -0.80 -2.63 -17.69
CA ARG A 144 -1.95 -2.69 -18.60
C ARG A 144 -1.57 -2.39 -20.05
N THR A 145 -0.62 -1.48 -20.25
CA THR A 145 -0.26 -0.98 -21.58
C THR A 145 0.98 -1.64 -22.19
N ARG A 146 1.74 -2.43 -21.39
CA ARG A 146 2.94 -3.09 -21.89
C ARG A 146 2.58 -4.09 -22.99
N PRO A 147 3.27 -4.06 -24.13
CA PRO A 147 3.07 -5.04 -25.19
C PRO A 147 3.51 -6.43 -24.69
N ILE A 148 2.73 -7.43 -25.02
CA ILE A 148 3.05 -8.83 -24.76
C ILE A 148 3.39 -9.46 -26.11
N THR A 149 4.57 -10.06 -26.18
CA THR A 149 4.98 -10.85 -27.35
C THR A 149 4.75 -12.32 -27.04
N ALA A 150 4.03 -13.01 -27.91
CA ALA A 150 3.84 -14.45 -27.81
C ALA A 150 4.25 -15.15 -29.12
N VAL A 151 4.68 -16.39 -29.00
CA VAL A 151 4.99 -17.25 -30.14
C VAL A 151 4.08 -18.46 -30.11
N ILE A 152 3.35 -18.67 -31.20
CA ILE A 152 2.62 -19.93 -31.44
C ILE A 152 3.52 -20.83 -32.26
N LEU A 153 3.77 -22.01 -31.75
CA LEU A 153 4.48 -23.08 -32.43
C LEU A 153 3.52 -24.24 -32.68
N ILE A 154 3.40 -24.67 -33.93
CA ILE A 154 2.64 -25.86 -34.26
C ILE A 154 3.62 -27.05 -34.17
N ASP A 155 3.38 -27.86 -33.16
CA ASP A 155 4.20 -29.05 -32.93
C ASP A 155 3.94 -30.11 -34.03
N ASN A 156 4.94 -30.93 -34.31
CA ASN A 156 4.90 -32.00 -35.32
C ASN A 156 4.45 -31.57 -36.72
N TYR A 157 4.56 -30.27 -37.07
CA TYR A 157 4.14 -29.74 -38.38
C TYR A 157 4.82 -30.46 -39.55
N ASP A 158 6.15 -30.63 -39.50
CA ASP A 158 6.93 -31.23 -40.57
C ASP A 158 6.59 -32.73 -40.72
N GLU A 159 6.33 -33.42 -39.63
CA GLU A 159 5.91 -34.84 -39.63
C GLU A 159 4.52 -35.00 -40.27
N LEU A 160 3.58 -34.13 -39.91
CA LEU A 160 2.23 -34.11 -40.51
C LEU A 160 2.26 -33.83 -42.01
N MET A 161 3.14 -32.93 -42.44
CA MET A 161 3.21 -32.50 -43.84
C MET A 161 4.04 -33.46 -44.74
N SER A 162 4.97 -34.21 -44.17
CA SER A 162 5.93 -35.05 -44.97
C SER A 162 5.25 -36.19 -45.77
N ASN A 163 4.08 -36.64 -45.33
CA ASN A 163 3.38 -37.79 -45.94
C ASN A 163 2.15 -37.37 -46.79
N LEU A 164 1.97 -36.09 -47.06
CA LEU A 164 0.79 -35.56 -47.74
C LEU A 164 1.15 -35.09 -49.18
N PRO A 165 0.21 -35.22 -50.15
CA PRO A 165 0.35 -34.58 -51.46
C PRO A 165 0.39 -33.05 -51.37
N ASP A 166 1.13 -32.38 -52.25
CA ASP A 166 1.29 -30.90 -52.24
C ASP A 166 -0.01 -30.12 -52.24
N SER A 167 -1.02 -30.64 -52.95
CA SER A 167 -2.36 -30.01 -52.97
C SER A 167 -3.07 -30.07 -51.61
N THR A 168 -2.80 -31.12 -50.81
CA THR A 168 -3.34 -31.28 -49.46
C THR A 168 -2.56 -30.43 -48.47
N ILE A 169 -1.26 -30.34 -48.60
CA ILE A 169 -0.40 -29.47 -47.80
C ILE A 169 -0.86 -28.03 -47.90
N SER A 170 -1.07 -27.53 -49.13
CA SER A 170 -1.52 -26.17 -49.38
C SER A 170 -2.89 -25.86 -48.76
N LYS A 171 -3.81 -26.81 -48.81
CA LYS A 171 -5.15 -26.66 -48.18
C LYS A 171 -5.05 -26.63 -46.66
N LEU A 172 -4.26 -27.54 -46.09
CA LEU A 172 -4.09 -27.63 -44.63
C LEU A 172 -3.39 -26.39 -44.09
N ASP A 173 -2.35 -25.88 -44.78
CA ASP A 173 -1.66 -24.65 -44.41
C ASP A 173 -2.60 -23.43 -44.44
N ALA A 174 -3.49 -23.34 -45.42
CA ALA A 174 -4.52 -22.31 -45.48
C ALA A 174 -5.50 -22.40 -44.32
N GLN A 175 -5.97 -23.61 -43.96
CA GLN A 175 -6.87 -23.83 -42.84
C GLN A 175 -6.19 -23.48 -41.50
N ILE A 176 -4.93 -23.83 -41.31
CA ILE A 176 -4.15 -23.46 -40.13
C ILE A 176 -4.05 -21.93 -40.02
N ASN A 177 -3.68 -21.26 -41.13
CA ASN A 177 -3.59 -19.81 -41.15
C ASN A 177 -4.91 -19.14 -40.84
N GLU A 178 -6.02 -19.65 -41.37
CA GLU A 178 -7.37 -19.13 -41.10
C GLU A 178 -7.76 -19.34 -39.63
N ALA A 179 -7.49 -20.51 -39.07
CA ALA A 179 -7.79 -20.80 -37.67
C ALA A 179 -6.99 -19.91 -36.72
N VAL A 180 -5.68 -19.76 -36.95
CA VAL A 180 -4.81 -18.88 -36.15
C VAL A 180 -5.27 -17.44 -36.30
N SER A 181 -5.53 -16.96 -37.50
CA SER A 181 -6.01 -15.58 -37.72
C SER A 181 -7.35 -15.30 -37.09
N GLY A 182 -8.28 -16.25 -37.19
CA GLY A 182 -9.60 -16.15 -36.56
C GLY A 182 -9.52 -16.05 -35.02
N TRP A 183 -8.66 -16.86 -34.42
CA TRP A 183 -8.41 -16.82 -32.98
C TRP A 183 -7.76 -15.51 -32.53
N VAL A 184 -6.75 -15.04 -33.26
CA VAL A 184 -6.02 -13.78 -32.93
C VAL A 184 -6.90 -12.55 -33.08
N THR A 185 -7.84 -12.53 -34.03
CA THR A 185 -8.75 -11.40 -34.22
C THR A 185 -9.54 -11.09 -32.93
N GLY A 186 -9.90 -12.12 -32.16
CA GLY A 186 -10.57 -11.94 -30.86
C GLY A 186 -9.66 -11.35 -29.75
N LEU A 187 -8.35 -11.35 -29.94
CA LEU A 187 -7.38 -10.87 -28.96
C LEU A 187 -6.91 -9.43 -29.18
N HIS A 188 -7.36 -8.77 -30.23
CA HIS A 188 -6.86 -7.46 -30.67
C HIS A 188 -5.33 -7.41 -30.85
N ALA A 189 -4.74 -8.50 -31.26
CA ALA A 189 -3.29 -8.67 -31.46
C ALA A 189 -2.92 -8.65 -32.94
N LEU A 190 -1.69 -8.24 -33.22
CA LEU A 190 -1.09 -8.39 -34.55
C LEU A 190 -0.46 -9.78 -34.63
N CYS A 191 -0.77 -10.52 -35.70
CA CYS A 191 -0.20 -11.83 -35.96
C CYS A 191 0.64 -11.81 -37.22
N ARG A 192 1.87 -12.35 -37.16
CA ARG A 192 2.74 -12.53 -38.31
C ARG A 192 3.26 -13.98 -38.37
N LYS A 193 3.02 -14.65 -39.49
CA LYS A 193 3.66 -15.94 -39.75
C LYS A 193 5.15 -15.71 -40.01
N MET A 194 6.00 -16.32 -39.21
CA MET A 194 7.47 -16.21 -39.30
C MET A 194 8.07 -17.36 -40.12
N GLU A 195 7.59 -18.55 -39.84
CA GLU A 195 8.00 -19.80 -40.51
C GLU A 195 6.76 -20.66 -40.77
N ARG A 196 6.94 -21.81 -41.40
CA ARG A 196 5.82 -22.70 -41.75
C ARG A 196 4.96 -23.06 -40.55
N ASN A 197 5.59 -23.28 -39.40
CA ASN A 197 4.96 -23.76 -38.18
C ASN A 197 4.98 -22.72 -37.04
N ARG A 198 5.43 -21.47 -37.30
CA ARG A 198 5.63 -20.48 -36.23
C ARG A 198 4.97 -19.16 -36.56
N TYR A 199 4.22 -18.65 -35.59
CA TYR A 199 3.54 -17.35 -35.65
C TYR A 199 3.99 -16.48 -34.48
N LEU A 200 4.26 -15.22 -34.74
CA LEU A 200 4.56 -14.19 -33.77
C LEU A 200 3.30 -13.34 -33.56
N LEU A 201 2.96 -13.13 -32.30
CA LEU A 201 1.89 -12.24 -31.86
C LEU A 201 2.48 -11.06 -31.10
N LEU A 202 1.93 -9.88 -31.37
CA LEU A 202 2.28 -8.61 -30.71
C LEU A 202 1.02 -7.94 -30.20
#